data_9612c1f728c1cda93dca2d424d1634f9
#
_entry.id   9612c1f728c1cda93dca2d424d1634f9
#
_cell.length_a   1.000
_cell.length_b   1.000
_cell.length_c   1.000
_cell.angle_alpha   90.00
_cell.angle_beta   90.00
_cell.angle_gamma   90.00
#
_symmetry.space_group_name_H-M   'P 1'
#
loop_
_entity.id
_entity.type
_entity.pdbx_description
1 polymer ?
#
loop_
_entity_poly.entity_id
_entity_poly.type
_entity_poly.pdbx_seq_one_letter_code
_entity_poly.pdbx_strand_id
1 'polypeptide(L)'
;MEQIIDGSLNSLSSPDTGTVAWGQDSDGNFYVGCNAGEDIKIYSYVYSKDTPTTPDTELTVYSLKDNDFIKQATVLFQKKYPDVYVNIETGMSGDDSVTDTDALKVLNTEIMAGTGPDVLLLDGISEDTYIEKGMLEDFKRGY
;
A
#
# COMPACT_ATOMS: atom_id res chain seq x y z
N MET A 1 -12.73 -15.93 15.62
CA MET A 1 -12.87 -15.93 14.14
C MET A 1 -11.45 -15.97 13.63
N GLU A 2 -11.10 -16.97 12.86
CA GLU A 2 -9.75 -17.09 12.28
C GLU A 2 -9.68 -16.24 11.03
N GLN A 3 -8.64 -15.42 10.85
CA GLN A 3 -8.38 -14.67 9.63
C GLN A 3 -7.76 -15.63 8.64
N ILE A 4 -8.39 -15.80 7.48
CA ILE A 4 -7.95 -16.75 6.45
C ILE A 4 -7.18 -16.05 5.35
N ILE A 5 -7.53 -14.79 5.06
CA ILE A 5 -6.91 -13.96 4.03
C ILE A 5 -6.83 -12.52 4.55
N ASP A 6 -5.69 -11.88 4.31
CA ASP A 6 -5.57 -10.44 4.46
C ASP A 6 -5.80 -9.77 3.09
N GLY A 7 -6.87 -9.00 2.98
CA GLY A 7 -7.23 -8.31 1.74
C GLY A 7 -6.19 -7.27 1.32
N SER A 8 -5.43 -6.71 2.27
CA SER A 8 -4.36 -5.73 2.00
C SER A 8 -3.19 -6.33 1.22
N LEU A 9 -2.99 -7.64 1.31
CA LEU A 9 -1.92 -8.38 0.64
C LEU A 9 -2.31 -8.88 -0.76
N ASN A 10 -3.50 -8.54 -1.25
CA ASN A 10 -4.00 -9.05 -2.52
C ASN A 10 -4.96 -8.08 -3.22
N SER A 11 -5.47 -8.49 -4.38
CA SER A 11 -6.33 -7.66 -5.24
C SER A 11 -7.67 -7.24 -4.60
N LEU A 12 -8.05 -7.79 -3.44
CA LEU A 12 -9.31 -7.45 -2.77
C LEU A 12 -9.27 -6.07 -2.12
N SER A 13 -8.09 -5.52 -1.86
CA SER A 13 -7.90 -4.16 -1.32
C SER A 13 -7.81 -3.08 -2.39
N SER A 14 -7.85 -3.45 -3.68
CA SER A 14 -7.82 -2.45 -4.76
C SER A 14 -9.05 -1.54 -4.69
N PRO A 15 -8.90 -0.21 -4.76
CA PRO A 15 -10.01 0.73 -4.70
C PRO A 15 -11.02 0.55 -5.85
N ASP A 16 -10.58 -0.05 -6.97
CA ASP A 16 -11.45 -0.33 -8.13
C ASP A 16 -12.18 -1.68 -8.02
N THR A 17 -12.00 -2.40 -6.91
CA THR A 17 -12.52 -3.75 -6.74
C THR A 17 -13.63 -3.78 -5.69
N GLY A 18 -14.88 -3.91 -6.12
CA GLY A 18 -16.02 -4.12 -5.24
C GLY A 18 -16.38 -5.61 -5.14
N THR A 19 -16.32 -6.21 -3.95
CA THR A 19 -16.77 -7.58 -3.74
C THR A 19 -18.27 -7.68 -3.87
N VAL A 20 -18.76 -8.56 -4.78
CA VAL A 20 -20.19 -8.77 -5.04
C VAL A 20 -20.69 -10.12 -4.56
N ALA A 21 -19.82 -11.12 -4.48
CA ALA A 21 -20.16 -12.46 -4.00
C ALA A 21 -18.91 -13.19 -3.50
N TRP A 22 -19.10 -14.13 -2.62
CA TRP A 22 -18.05 -15.06 -2.20
C TRP A 22 -18.64 -16.45 -1.93
N GLY A 23 -17.81 -17.46 -2.00
CA GLY A 23 -18.18 -18.83 -1.72
C GLY A 23 -16.96 -19.70 -1.45
N GLN A 24 -17.22 -20.90 -0.95
CA GLN A 24 -16.20 -21.91 -0.67
C GLN A 24 -16.66 -23.24 -1.28
N ASP A 25 -15.72 -23.96 -1.88
CA ASP A 25 -15.98 -25.33 -2.35
C ASP A 25 -15.78 -26.37 -1.23
N SER A 26 -16.04 -27.65 -1.57
CA SER A 26 -15.87 -28.78 -0.65
C SER A 26 -14.42 -29.04 -0.24
N ASP A 27 -13.46 -28.54 -1.00
CA ASP A 27 -12.02 -28.73 -0.78
C ASP A 27 -11.43 -27.59 0.06
N GLY A 28 -12.27 -26.59 0.41
CA GLY A 28 -11.87 -25.43 1.23
C GLY A 28 -11.31 -24.24 0.45
N ASN A 29 -11.35 -24.29 -0.89
CA ASN A 29 -10.93 -23.16 -1.70
C ASN A 29 -11.97 -22.04 -1.68
N PHE A 30 -11.52 -20.78 -1.60
CA PHE A 30 -12.39 -19.61 -1.63
C PHE A 30 -12.46 -19.01 -3.03
N TYR A 31 -13.66 -18.57 -3.38
CA TYR A 31 -13.93 -17.87 -4.63
C TYR A 31 -14.58 -16.53 -4.29
N VAL A 32 -14.04 -15.45 -4.85
CA VAL A 32 -14.54 -14.09 -4.64
C VAL A 32 -14.84 -13.47 -5.99
N GLY A 33 -16.10 -13.13 -6.21
CA GLY A 33 -16.56 -12.36 -7.37
C GLY A 33 -16.46 -10.87 -7.08
N CYS A 34 -15.81 -10.13 -7.95
CA CYS A 34 -15.60 -8.69 -7.80
C CYS A 34 -15.98 -7.94 -9.07
N ASN A 35 -16.59 -6.77 -8.89
CA ASN A 35 -16.67 -5.78 -9.97
C ASN A 35 -15.29 -5.17 -10.20
N ALA A 36 -14.87 -5.09 -11.44
CA ALA A 36 -13.62 -4.45 -11.85
C ALA A 36 -13.92 -3.58 -13.09
N GLY A 37 -14.37 -2.37 -12.84
CA GLY A 37 -14.93 -1.51 -13.87
C GLY A 37 -16.26 -2.06 -14.41
N GLU A 38 -16.35 -2.29 -15.72
CA GLU A 38 -17.52 -2.89 -16.39
C GLU A 38 -17.53 -4.43 -16.36
N ASP A 39 -16.42 -5.06 -15.93
CA ASP A 39 -16.25 -6.50 -15.91
C ASP A 39 -16.50 -7.08 -14.51
N ILE A 40 -16.89 -8.36 -14.49
CA ILE A 40 -16.88 -9.19 -13.28
C ILE A 40 -15.68 -10.12 -13.35
N LYS A 41 -14.82 -10.07 -12.33
CA LYS A 41 -13.69 -10.99 -12.18
C LYS A 41 -13.96 -11.95 -11.03
N ILE A 42 -13.55 -13.20 -11.21
CA ILE A 42 -13.60 -14.21 -10.16
C ILE A 42 -12.16 -14.55 -9.78
N TYR A 43 -11.84 -14.34 -8.51
CA TYR A 43 -10.57 -14.72 -7.91
C TYR A 43 -10.75 -16.03 -7.15
N SER A 44 -9.80 -16.94 -7.30
CA SER A 44 -9.74 -18.18 -6.50
C SER A 44 -8.55 -18.13 -5.56
N TYR A 45 -8.76 -18.52 -4.31
CA TYR A 45 -7.75 -18.56 -3.26
C TYR A 45 -7.67 -19.98 -2.73
N VAL A 46 -6.49 -20.56 -2.81
CA VAL A 46 -6.18 -21.90 -2.33
C VAL A 46 -5.28 -21.76 -1.11
N TYR A 47 -5.61 -22.48 -0.04
CA TYR A 47 -4.77 -22.45 1.15
C TYR A 47 -3.38 -23.02 0.86
N SER A 48 -2.34 -22.28 1.24
CA SER A 48 -0.95 -22.72 1.17
C SER A 48 -0.32 -22.64 2.54
N LYS A 49 0.30 -23.73 2.98
CA LYS A 49 1.09 -23.77 4.22
C LYS A 49 2.43 -23.06 4.08
N ASP A 50 2.91 -22.92 2.85
CA ASP A 50 4.25 -22.42 2.52
C ASP A 50 4.22 -20.90 2.20
N THR A 51 3.03 -20.32 2.12
CA THR A 51 2.88 -18.87 1.93
C THR A 51 2.88 -18.19 3.29
N PRO A 52 3.85 -17.31 3.58
CA PRO A 52 3.89 -16.56 4.83
C PRO A 52 2.59 -15.77 5.02
N THR A 53 2.03 -15.81 6.24
CA THR A 53 0.88 -14.98 6.59
C THR A 53 1.25 -13.54 6.86
N THR A 54 2.53 -13.30 7.11
CA THR A 54 3.11 -11.96 7.30
C THR A 54 4.38 -11.91 6.45
N PRO A 55 4.50 -10.95 5.53
CA PRO A 55 5.73 -10.74 4.77
C PRO A 55 6.92 -10.44 5.68
N ASP A 56 8.11 -10.90 5.28
CA ASP A 56 9.35 -10.72 6.06
C ASP A 56 9.90 -9.29 5.96
N THR A 57 9.48 -8.56 4.93
CA THR A 57 9.95 -7.19 4.66
C THR A 57 8.77 -6.24 4.60
N GLU A 58 8.87 -5.12 5.28
CA GLU A 58 7.93 -4.01 5.20
C GLU A 58 8.57 -2.83 4.46
N LEU A 59 7.80 -2.20 3.59
CA LEU A 59 8.15 -0.97 2.87
C LEU A 59 7.08 0.07 3.15
N THR A 60 7.47 1.21 3.71
CA THR A 60 6.56 2.30 3.99
C THR A 60 6.57 3.32 2.87
N VAL A 61 5.38 3.57 2.30
CA VAL A 61 5.15 4.58 1.26
C VAL A 61 4.32 5.71 1.84
N TYR A 62 4.84 6.93 1.78
CA TYR A 62 4.12 8.11 2.26
C TYR A 62 3.53 8.92 1.11
N SER A 63 2.31 9.38 1.32
CA SER A 63 1.61 10.32 0.46
C SER A 63 0.97 11.43 1.31
N LEU A 64 1.10 12.69 0.90
CA LEU A 64 0.53 13.81 1.67
C LEU A 64 -0.99 13.70 1.75
N LYS A 65 -1.64 13.25 0.66
CA LYS A 65 -3.09 13.07 0.56
C LYS A 65 -3.41 11.64 0.13
N ASP A 66 -4.62 11.20 0.41
CA ASP A 66 -5.10 9.91 -0.07
C ASP A 66 -5.01 9.85 -1.61
N ASN A 67 -4.46 8.75 -2.12
CA ASN A 67 -4.12 8.61 -3.54
C ASN A 67 -4.40 7.19 -4.03
N ASP A 68 -5.42 7.06 -4.87
CA ASP A 68 -5.83 5.78 -5.43
C ASP A 68 -4.80 5.16 -6.36
N PHE A 69 -3.97 5.98 -7.02
CA PHE A 69 -2.89 5.48 -7.87
C PHE A 69 -1.85 4.70 -7.04
N ILE A 70 -1.46 5.22 -5.87
CA ILE A 70 -0.55 4.51 -4.96
C ILE A 70 -1.18 3.20 -4.49
N LYS A 71 -2.46 3.21 -4.09
CA LYS A 71 -3.16 2.00 -3.65
C LYS A 71 -3.16 0.92 -4.75
N GLN A 72 -3.45 1.30 -5.99
CA GLN A 72 -3.39 0.39 -7.14
C GLN A 72 -1.98 -0.11 -7.41
N ALA A 73 -0.99 0.78 -7.40
CA ALA A 73 0.41 0.43 -7.61
C ALA A 73 0.92 -0.54 -6.53
N THR A 74 0.52 -0.33 -5.27
CA THR A 74 0.83 -1.21 -4.14
C THR A 74 0.28 -2.62 -4.35
N VAL A 75 -0.99 -2.75 -4.77
CA VAL A 75 -1.59 -4.07 -5.06
C VAL A 75 -0.82 -4.79 -6.16
N LEU A 76 -0.44 -4.08 -7.24
CA LEU A 76 0.34 -4.67 -8.33
C LEU A 76 1.75 -5.05 -7.89
N PHE A 77 2.37 -4.23 -7.05
CA PHE A 77 3.70 -4.48 -6.51
C PHE A 77 3.70 -5.72 -5.60
N GLN A 78 2.79 -5.79 -4.62
CA GLN A 78 2.69 -6.92 -3.69
C GLN A 78 2.34 -8.23 -4.40
N LYS A 79 1.55 -8.19 -5.48
CA LYS A 79 1.29 -9.36 -6.32
C LYS A 79 2.56 -9.89 -6.97
N LYS A 80 3.50 -9.01 -7.34
CA LYS A 80 4.78 -9.38 -7.95
C LYS A 80 5.83 -9.77 -6.91
N TYR A 81 5.76 -9.18 -5.72
CA TYR A 81 6.71 -9.36 -4.61
C TYR A 81 5.94 -9.70 -3.33
N PRO A 82 5.45 -10.96 -3.21
CA PRO A 82 4.59 -11.36 -2.10
C PRO A 82 5.29 -11.36 -0.73
N ASP A 83 6.62 -11.36 -0.72
CA ASP A 83 7.43 -11.32 0.50
C ASP A 83 7.61 -9.90 1.05
N VAL A 84 7.06 -8.88 0.37
CA VAL A 84 7.15 -7.47 0.78
C VAL A 84 5.74 -6.95 1.10
N TYR A 85 5.54 -6.52 2.33
CA TYR A 85 4.36 -5.77 2.72
C TYR A 85 4.58 -4.29 2.43
N VAL A 86 3.60 -3.63 1.82
CA VAL A 86 3.65 -2.19 1.58
C VAL A 86 2.63 -1.51 2.49
N ASN A 87 3.14 -0.77 3.47
CA ASN A 87 2.36 0.10 4.34
C ASN A 87 2.20 1.49 3.70
N ILE A 88 0.96 1.95 3.51
CA ILE A 88 0.70 3.28 2.96
C ILE A 88 0.36 4.21 4.12
N GLU A 89 1.20 5.21 4.31
CA GLU A 89 0.97 6.29 5.27
C GLU A 89 0.45 7.54 4.54
N THR A 90 -0.65 8.09 5.04
CA THR A 90 -1.26 9.30 4.50
C THR A 90 -1.17 10.43 5.53
N GLY A 91 -0.50 11.52 5.17
CA GLY A 91 -0.32 12.67 6.05
C GLY A 91 -1.62 13.35 6.44
N MET A 92 -2.59 13.38 5.51
CA MET A 92 -3.93 13.93 5.73
C MET A 92 -4.96 12.81 5.64
N SER A 93 -5.24 12.15 6.74
CA SER A 93 -6.14 10.99 6.83
C SER A 93 -7.64 11.35 6.92
N GLY A 94 -8.07 12.44 6.29
CA GLY A 94 -9.50 12.83 6.22
C GLY A 94 -10.03 13.54 7.47
N ASP A 95 -9.17 13.88 8.42
CA ASP A 95 -9.50 14.77 9.53
C ASP A 95 -9.24 16.22 9.08
N ASP A 96 -10.28 17.03 8.93
CA ASP A 96 -10.22 18.45 8.54
C ASP A 96 -9.37 19.31 9.52
N SER A 97 -8.94 18.74 10.64
CA SER A 97 -8.10 19.43 11.64
C SER A 97 -6.60 19.43 11.31
N VAL A 98 -6.14 18.52 10.44
CA VAL A 98 -4.72 18.42 10.05
C VAL A 98 -4.47 19.21 8.77
N THR A 99 -3.57 20.20 8.83
CA THR A 99 -3.18 20.98 7.64
C THR A 99 -2.00 20.32 6.91
N ASP A 100 -1.84 20.61 5.60
CA ASP A 100 -0.67 20.21 4.80
C ASP A 100 0.64 20.57 5.54
N THR A 101 0.68 21.76 6.15
CA THR A 101 1.86 22.24 6.90
C THR A 101 2.15 21.38 8.14
N ASP A 102 1.13 20.93 8.85
CA ASP A 102 1.32 20.12 10.05
C ASP A 102 1.75 18.71 9.68
N ALA A 103 1.14 18.11 8.65
CA ALA A 103 1.54 16.81 8.11
C ALA A 103 3.01 16.83 7.64
N LEU A 104 3.44 17.88 6.93
CA LEU A 104 4.83 18.02 6.49
C LEU A 104 5.82 18.25 7.63
N LYS A 105 5.41 18.90 8.73
CA LYS A 105 6.26 19.03 9.93
C LYS A 105 6.50 17.67 10.59
N VAL A 106 5.46 16.84 10.70
CA VAL A 106 5.57 15.48 11.24
C VAL A 106 6.52 14.66 10.36
N LEU A 107 6.26 14.60 9.06
CA LEU A 107 7.11 13.91 8.09
C LEU A 107 8.58 14.34 8.18
N ASN A 108 8.85 15.65 8.19
CA ASN A 108 10.22 16.15 8.30
C ASN A 108 10.89 15.74 9.61
N THR A 109 10.13 15.69 10.71
CA THR A 109 10.65 15.25 12.00
C THR A 109 11.02 13.77 11.98
N GLU A 110 10.19 12.93 11.39
CA GLU A 110 10.44 11.50 11.23
C GLU A 110 11.65 11.21 10.35
N ILE A 111 11.77 11.90 9.21
CA ILE A 111 12.94 11.77 8.34
C ILE A 111 14.22 12.19 9.08
N MET A 112 14.20 13.31 9.81
CA MET A 112 15.36 13.77 10.60
C MET A 112 15.72 12.83 11.75
N ALA A 113 14.74 12.12 12.30
CA ALA A 113 14.93 11.10 13.32
C ALA A 113 15.43 9.76 12.76
N GLY A 114 15.46 9.59 11.43
CA GLY A 114 15.80 8.32 10.76
C GLY A 114 14.69 7.27 10.84
N THR A 115 13.47 7.71 11.08
CA THR A 115 12.26 6.87 11.16
C THR A 115 11.23 7.24 10.08
N GLY A 116 11.66 8.00 9.07
CA GLY A 116 10.80 8.38 7.96
C GLY A 116 10.49 7.21 7.02
N PRO A 117 9.54 7.41 6.10
CA PRO A 117 9.14 6.38 5.14
C PRO A 117 10.25 6.06 4.14
N ASP A 118 10.20 4.86 3.56
CA ASP A 118 11.17 4.41 2.56
C ASP A 118 10.94 5.06 1.20
N VAL A 119 9.69 5.38 0.89
CA VAL A 119 9.28 5.97 -0.40
C VAL A 119 8.35 7.16 -0.15
N LEU A 120 8.64 8.28 -0.82
CA LEU A 120 7.82 9.49 -0.79
C LEU A 120 7.14 9.71 -2.14
N LEU A 121 5.81 9.90 -2.13
CA LEU A 121 5.13 10.55 -3.25
C LEU A 121 5.30 12.06 -3.10
N LEU A 122 5.98 12.69 -4.06
CA LEU A 122 6.31 14.12 -4.01
C LEU A 122 5.15 15.03 -4.44
N ASP A 123 3.94 14.49 -4.60
CA ASP A 123 2.74 15.27 -4.91
C ASP A 123 2.36 16.18 -3.73
N GLY A 124 2.46 17.48 -3.94
CA GLY A 124 2.25 18.50 -2.89
C GLY A 124 3.44 18.70 -1.94
N ILE A 125 4.57 18.04 -2.17
CA ILE A 125 5.82 18.19 -1.43
C ILE A 125 6.84 18.94 -2.29
N SER A 126 7.57 19.89 -1.72
CA SER A 126 8.60 20.64 -2.43
C SER A 126 9.83 19.77 -2.71
N GLU A 127 9.94 19.26 -3.94
CA GLU A 127 11.05 18.42 -4.40
C GLU A 127 12.41 19.09 -4.14
N ASP A 128 12.56 20.33 -4.57
CA ASP A 128 13.82 21.08 -4.41
C ASP A 128 14.27 21.16 -2.94
N THR A 129 13.33 21.38 -2.02
CA THR A 129 13.62 21.45 -0.59
C THR A 129 14.16 20.13 -0.05
N TYR A 130 13.62 19.00 -0.48
CA TYR A 130 14.04 17.68 -0.01
C TYR A 130 15.37 17.26 -0.63
N ILE A 131 15.62 17.64 -1.89
CA ILE A 131 16.92 17.43 -2.56
C ILE A 131 18.02 18.26 -1.87
N GLU A 132 17.79 19.56 -1.65
CA GLU A 132 18.77 20.45 -1.01
C GLU A 132 19.13 20.02 0.42
N LYS A 133 18.18 19.43 1.13
CA LYS A 133 18.40 18.92 2.49
C LYS A 133 18.99 17.50 2.52
N GLY A 134 19.19 16.86 1.35
CA GLY A 134 19.70 15.49 1.26
C GLY A 134 18.78 14.45 1.86
N MET A 135 17.45 14.69 1.79
CA MET A 135 16.42 13.78 2.29
C MET A 135 16.01 12.72 1.27
N LEU A 136 16.47 12.85 0.02
CA LEU A 136 16.20 11.90 -1.07
C LEU A 136 17.49 11.19 -1.47
N GLU A 137 17.38 9.90 -1.79
CA GLU A 137 18.50 9.08 -2.28
C GLU A 137 18.75 9.35 -3.76
N ASP A 138 20.01 9.49 -4.17
CA ASP A 138 20.41 9.64 -5.58
C ASP A 138 20.66 8.26 -6.22
N PHE A 139 19.68 7.73 -6.92
CA PHE A 139 19.77 6.44 -7.62
C PHE A 139 20.82 6.37 -8.74
N LYS A 140 21.40 7.50 -9.19
CA LYS A 140 22.44 7.50 -10.23
C LYS A 140 23.78 6.94 -9.77
N ARG A 141 23.96 6.73 -8.44
CA ARG A 141 25.22 6.27 -7.87
C ARG A 141 25.26 4.79 -7.49
N GLY A 142 24.18 4.04 -7.67
CA GLY A 142 24.04 2.70 -7.09
C GLY A 142 23.78 1.52 -8.03
N TYR A 143 23.69 1.73 -9.35
CA TYR A 143 23.40 0.62 -10.29
C TYR A 143 24.24 0.74 -11.55
#